data_19413be6a5efa2b7e7a0796606811cea
#
_entry.id   19413be6a5efa2b7e7a0796606811cea
#
_cell.length_a   1.000
_cell.length_b   1.000
_cell.length_c   1.000
_cell.angle_alpha   90.00
_cell.angle_beta   90.00
_cell.angle_gamma   90.00
#
_symmetry.space_group_name_H-M   'P 1'
#
loop_
_entity.id
_entity.type
_entity.pdbx_description
1 polymer ?
#
loop_
_entity_poly.entity_id
_entity_poly.type
_entity_poly.pdbx_seq_one_letter_code
_entity_poly.pdbx_strand_id
1 'polypeptide(L)'
;AQARVKLRKIGENIMEARLVAEQVDLGPGQTKEVIFKAYIGPKQRDYIQAGDNGPKYHFDRAIDFGWFDVIARWLMVALIWLARLTGNYGVAILILTVFIKVLMFPLQHKSFKSMRQMQALQPEIAKLRELYKDNKEKMNQEMMALYRRFNVNPAGGCLPMLIQLPIFIAFYRALGYAIELRQTPFVWWLQDLSAQDPYYITPILMGASMWLSQKMTPTTGDPTQAKIMGMMPIIFTFLFLSFPAGLVLYWLTNNILSIVQQVITNRYLSGQEAAKAAAAEGK
;
A
#
# COMPACT_ATOMS: atom_id res chain seq x y z
N ALA A 1 18.92 15.17 -33.70
CA ALA A 1 19.63 16.13 -32.86
C ALA A 1 19.39 15.79 -31.40
N GLN A 2 20.45 15.55 -30.61
CA GLN A 2 20.30 15.31 -29.17
C GLN A 2 20.30 16.68 -28.47
N ALA A 3 19.13 17.10 -27.98
CA ALA A 3 19.04 18.26 -27.12
C ALA A 3 19.40 17.86 -25.67
N ARG A 4 20.20 18.69 -25.01
CA ARG A 4 20.52 18.54 -23.58
C ARG A 4 19.75 19.57 -22.77
N VAL A 5 19.13 19.14 -21.68
CA VAL A 5 18.49 20.07 -20.74
C VAL A 5 19.47 20.33 -19.59
N LYS A 6 19.79 21.59 -19.35
CA LYS A 6 20.55 22.02 -18.17
C LYS A 6 19.60 22.72 -17.22
N LEU A 7 19.51 22.19 -15.99
CA LEU A 7 18.74 22.81 -14.92
C LEU A 7 19.70 23.55 -13.98
N ARG A 8 19.39 24.80 -13.67
CA ARG A 8 20.15 25.63 -12.74
C ARG A 8 19.21 26.36 -11.78
N LYS A 9 19.52 26.33 -10.49
CA LYS A 9 18.85 27.16 -9.50
C LYS A 9 19.49 28.55 -9.54
N ILE A 10 18.73 29.61 -9.84
CA ILE A 10 19.22 30.99 -9.95
C ILE A 10 18.93 31.77 -8.66
N GLY A 11 17.91 31.41 -7.90
CA GLY A 11 17.51 32.04 -6.66
C GLY A 11 16.81 31.07 -5.73
N GLU A 12 16.28 31.54 -4.59
CA GLU A 12 15.61 30.68 -3.64
C GLU A 12 14.42 29.92 -4.25
N ASN A 13 13.65 30.59 -5.13
CA ASN A 13 12.44 30.06 -5.75
C ASN A 13 12.47 30.10 -7.30
N ILE A 14 13.62 30.34 -7.92
CA ILE A 14 13.73 30.44 -9.38
C ILE A 14 14.60 29.31 -9.90
N MET A 15 14.03 28.50 -10.79
CA MET A 15 14.72 27.45 -11.53
C MET A 15 14.80 27.83 -13.00
N GLU A 16 16.01 27.84 -13.56
CA GLU A 16 16.23 28.01 -14.98
C GLU A 16 16.36 26.65 -15.66
N ALA A 17 15.59 26.44 -16.72
CA ALA A 17 15.73 25.28 -17.60
C ALA A 17 16.25 25.75 -18.96
N ARG A 18 17.48 25.37 -19.34
CA ARG A 18 18.05 25.68 -20.65
C ARG A 18 18.01 24.43 -21.54
N LEU A 19 17.40 24.59 -22.70
CA LEU A 19 17.53 23.64 -23.79
C LEU A 19 18.77 24.00 -24.61
N VAL A 20 19.72 23.08 -24.67
CA VAL A 20 20.95 23.28 -25.45
C VAL A 20 20.89 22.33 -26.63
N ALA A 21 20.77 22.86 -27.82
CA ALA A 21 20.91 22.10 -29.07
C ALA A 21 22.38 21.73 -29.34
N GLU A 22 22.60 20.76 -30.20
CA GLU A 22 23.94 20.50 -30.72
C GLU A 22 24.52 21.74 -31.42
N GLN A 23 25.84 21.91 -31.32
CA GLN A 23 26.53 22.94 -32.04
C GLN A 23 26.34 22.75 -33.54
N VAL A 24 25.98 23.82 -34.20
CA VAL A 24 25.74 23.84 -35.64
C VAL A 24 26.67 24.86 -36.26
N ASP A 25 27.55 24.37 -37.10
CA ASP A 25 28.40 25.23 -37.89
C ASP A 25 27.66 25.65 -39.17
N LEU A 26 27.49 26.94 -39.34
CA LEU A 26 26.78 27.54 -40.47
C LEU A 26 27.80 28.24 -41.40
N GLY A 27 27.82 27.86 -42.65
CA GLY A 27 28.57 28.57 -43.70
C GLY A 27 27.89 29.89 -44.09
N PRO A 28 28.61 30.79 -44.78
CA PRO A 28 28.06 32.03 -45.26
C PRO A 28 26.78 31.84 -46.09
N GLY A 29 25.67 32.50 -45.69
CA GLY A 29 24.40 32.40 -46.40
C GLY A 29 23.54 31.17 -46.09
N GLN A 30 24.01 30.26 -45.23
CA GLN A 30 23.22 29.10 -44.80
C GLN A 30 22.30 29.44 -43.60
N THR A 31 21.09 28.91 -43.67
CA THR A 31 20.10 29.04 -42.56
C THR A 31 19.74 27.62 -42.10
N LYS A 32 19.68 27.38 -40.77
CA LYS A 32 19.20 26.16 -40.16
C LYS A 32 18.15 26.48 -39.15
N GLU A 33 16.99 25.86 -39.31
CA GLU A 33 15.89 25.98 -38.37
C GLU A 33 15.97 24.84 -37.34
N VAL A 34 15.83 25.20 -36.06
CA VAL A 34 15.77 24.22 -34.96
C VAL A 34 14.43 24.40 -34.25
N ILE A 35 13.59 23.40 -34.38
CA ILE A 35 12.24 23.41 -33.81
C ILE A 35 12.27 22.64 -32.49
N PHE A 36 11.82 23.27 -31.42
CA PHE A 36 11.61 22.66 -30.11
C PHE A 36 10.12 22.55 -29.83
N LYS A 37 9.69 21.40 -29.29
CA LYS A 37 8.35 21.20 -28.77
C LYS A 37 8.44 21.09 -27.26
N ALA A 38 7.75 21.97 -26.53
CA ALA A 38 7.63 21.95 -25.09
C ALA A 38 6.18 21.64 -24.71
N TYR A 39 5.99 20.72 -23.77
CA TYR A 39 4.71 20.51 -23.11
C TYR A 39 4.71 21.26 -21.77
N ILE A 40 3.79 22.19 -21.63
CA ILE A 40 3.58 22.97 -20.40
C ILE A 40 2.14 22.72 -19.98
N GLY A 41 1.94 21.89 -18.97
CA GLY A 41 0.61 21.49 -18.54
C GLY A 41 0.63 20.43 -17.43
N PRO A 42 -0.55 20.00 -16.99
CA PRO A 42 -0.68 18.98 -15.95
C PRO A 42 -0.14 17.63 -16.45
N LYS A 43 0.51 16.87 -15.56
CA LYS A 43 0.99 15.51 -15.85
C LYS A 43 -0.17 14.51 -15.92
N GLN A 44 -1.24 14.86 -16.62
CA GLN A 44 -2.40 14.01 -16.83
C GLN A 44 -2.15 13.06 -17.99
N ARG A 45 -2.42 11.78 -17.76
CA ARG A 45 -2.14 10.72 -18.74
C ARG A 45 -2.79 10.96 -20.10
N ASP A 46 -4.06 11.35 -20.08
CA ASP A 46 -4.83 11.56 -21.32
C ASP A 46 -4.24 12.68 -22.15
N TYR A 47 -3.79 13.79 -21.53
CA TYR A 47 -3.13 14.91 -22.25
C TYR A 47 -1.72 14.57 -22.72
N ILE A 48 -0.98 13.79 -21.94
CA ILE A 48 0.39 13.38 -22.30
C ILE A 48 0.37 12.36 -23.43
N GLN A 49 -0.67 11.51 -23.49
CA GLN A 49 -0.82 10.47 -24.52
C GLN A 49 -1.70 10.90 -25.70
N ALA A 50 -2.49 11.97 -25.53
CA ALA A 50 -3.37 12.46 -26.58
C ALA A 50 -2.58 13.14 -27.70
N GLY A 51 -2.88 12.78 -28.95
CA GLY A 51 -2.31 13.36 -30.15
C GLY A 51 -0.98 12.73 -30.60
N ASP A 52 -0.47 13.23 -31.73
CA ASP A 52 0.74 12.74 -32.42
C ASP A 52 2.04 12.83 -31.60
N ASN A 53 2.00 13.38 -30.41
CA ASN A 53 3.15 13.79 -29.65
C ASN A 53 3.52 12.82 -28.50
N GLY A 54 2.57 12.10 -27.92
CA GLY A 54 2.81 11.26 -26.74
C GLY A 54 3.77 10.09 -26.99
N PRO A 55 3.48 9.15 -27.90
CA PRO A 55 4.33 7.99 -28.16
C PRO A 55 5.67 8.37 -28.80
N LYS A 56 5.67 9.39 -29.67
CA LYS A 56 6.85 9.82 -30.43
C LYS A 56 7.91 10.51 -29.57
N TYR A 57 7.52 11.22 -28.54
CA TYR A 57 8.45 12.02 -27.71
C TYR A 57 8.62 11.46 -26.30
N HIS A 58 8.02 10.31 -25.98
CA HIS A 58 8.14 9.64 -24.68
C HIS A 58 7.79 10.54 -23.47
N PHE A 59 6.83 11.42 -23.62
CA PHE A 59 6.34 12.26 -22.52
C PHE A 59 5.69 11.44 -21.39
N ASP A 60 5.27 10.20 -21.67
CA ASP A 60 4.80 9.23 -20.69
C ASP A 60 5.84 8.94 -19.59
N ARG A 61 7.14 9.07 -19.92
CA ARG A 61 8.23 8.94 -18.94
C ARG A 61 8.28 10.06 -17.90
N ALA A 62 7.54 11.16 -18.12
CA ALA A 62 7.40 12.21 -17.12
C ALA A 62 6.59 11.78 -15.89
N ILE A 63 5.82 10.68 -16.01
CA ILE A 63 5.11 10.03 -14.91
C ILE A 63 5.92 8.79 -14.51
N ASP A 64 6.77 8.96 -13.50
CA ASP A 64 7.62 7.88 -12.94
C ASP A 64 7.14 7.53 -11.54
N PHE A 65 6.63 6.32 -11.38
CA PHE A 65 6.18 5.80 -10.09
C PHE A 65 7.29 5.08 -9.29
N GLY A 66 8.52 5.06 -9.82
CA GLY A 66 9.67 4.43 -9.18
C GLY A 66 9.66 2.90 -9.28
N TRP A 67 10.20 2.22 -8.26
CA TRP A 67 10.41 0.76 -8.27
C TRP A 67 9.14 -0.06 -8.51
N PHE A 68 7.98 0.47 -8.13
CA PHE A 68 6.69 -0.20 -8.30
C PHE A 68 5.88 0.37 -9.47
N ASP A 69 6.56 0.98 -10.45
CA ASP A 69 5.95 1.63 -11.61
C ASP A 69 4.90 0.76 -12.32
N VAL A 70 5.21 -0.50 -12.56
CA VAL A 70 4.29 -1.43 -13.21
C VAL A 70 2.98 -1.57 -12.43
N ILE A 71 3.08 -1.80 -11.11
CA ILE A 71 1.89 -1.96 -10.25
C ILE A 71 1.12 -0.63 -10.17
N ALA A 72 1.82 0.49 -9.96
CA ALA A 72 1.20 1.80 -9.84
C ALA A 72 0.46 2.22 -11.13
N ARG A 73 1.02 1.94 -12.31
CA ARG A 73 0.37 2.19 -13.60
C ARG A 73 -0.92 1.40 -13.75
N TRP A 74 -0.90 0.10 -13.43
CA TRP A 74 -2.10 -0.74 -13.48
C TRP A 74 -3.17 -0.26 -12.50
N LEU A 75 -2.79 0.10 -11.27
CA LEU A 75 -3.71 0.65 -10.28
C LEU A 75 -4.32 1.96 -10.76
N MET A 76 -3.51 2.85 -11.35
CA MET A 76 -3.97 4.13 -11.89
C MET A 76 -4.97 3.93 -13.04
N VAL A 77 -4.67 3.03 -14.00
CA VAL A 77 -5.57 2.72 -15.11
C VAL A 77 -6.89 2.17 -14.61
N ALA A 78 -6.84 1.20 -13.69
CA ALA A 78 -8.02 0.60 -13.10
C ALA A 78 -8.84 1.63 -12.31
N LEU A 79 -8.18 2.52 -11.56
CA LEU A 79 -8.82 3.58 -10.79
C LEU A 79 -9.56 4.57 -11.70
N ILE A 80 -8.91 5.06 -12.75
CA ILE A 80 -9.53 5.99 -13.72
C ILE A 80 -10.71 5.32 -14.43
N TRP A 81 -10.55 4.06 -14.86
CA TRP A 81 -11.63 3.31 -15.49
C TRP A 81 -12.84 3.15 -14.56
N LEU A 82 -12.61 2.74 -13.30
CA LEU A 82 -13.65 2.63 -12.29
C LEU A 82 -14.31 3.98 -11.97
N ALA A 83 -13.52 5.05 -11.89
CA ALA A 83 -14.04 6.38 -11.64
C ALA A 83 -14.94 6.87 -12.80
N ARG A 84 -14.57 6.59 -14.03
CA ARG A 84 -15.44 6.88 -15.20
C ARG A 84 -16.75 6.08 -15.17
N LEU A 85 -16.70 4.85 -14.68
CA LEU A 85 -17.89 3.99 -14.59
C LEU A 85 -18.83 4.41 -13.46
N THR A 86 -18.28 4.81 -12.31
CA THR A 86 -19.03 5.14 -11.08
C THR A 86 -19.37 6.62 -10.95
N GLY A 87 -18.68 7.47 -11.70
CA GLY A 87 -18.76 8.93 -11.56
C GLY A 87 -18.09 9.48 -10.28
N ASN A 88 -17.40 8.64 -9.47
CA ASN A 88 -16.84 9.04 -8.20
C ASN A 88 -15.52 8.32 -7.89
N TYR A 89 -14.43 9.07 -7.69
CA TYR A 89 -13.12 8.50 -7.40
C TYR A 89 -13.04 7.80 -6.04
N GLY A 90 -13.77 8.27 -5.04
CA GLY A 90 -13.82 7.61 -3.72
C GLY A 90 -14.46 6.22 -3.83
N VAL A 91 -15.58 6.10 -4.56
CA VAL A 91 -16.20 4.80 -4.84
C VAL A 91 -15.27 3.91 -5.65
N ALA A 92 -14.56 4.47 -6.63
CA ALA A 92 -13.57 3.73 -7.40
C ALA A 92 -12.43 3.17 -6.52
N ILE A 93 -11.95 3.94 -5.53
CA ILE A 93 -10.97 3.48 -4.53
C ILE A 93 -11.53 2.30 -3.73
N LEU A 94 -12.78 2.38 -3.25
CA LEU A 94 -13.42 1.30 -2.51
C LEU A 94 -13.49 0.00 -3.33
N ILE A 95 -14.01 0.09 -4.56
CA ILE A 95 -14.15 -1.07 -5.46
C ILE A 95 -12.79 -1.67 -5.79
N LEU A 96 -11.80 -0.84 -6.14
CA LEU A 96 -10.44 -1.30 -6.44
C LEU A 96 -9.81 -2.01 -5.23
N THR A 97 -10.04 -1.48 -4.01
CA THR A 97 -9.56 -2.11 -2.77
C THR A 97 -10.20 -3.47 -2.55
N VAL A 98 -11.51 -3.59 -2.77
CA VAL A 98 -12.22 -4.88 -2.71
C VAL A 98 -11.64 -5.87 -3.72
N PHE A 99 -11.42 -5.44 -4.96
CA PHE A 99 -10.85 -6.28 -6.01
C PHE A 99 -9.46 -6.80 -5.63
N ILE A 100 -8.56 -5.92 -5.18
CA ILE A 100 -7.23 -6.30 -4.70
C ILE A 100 -7.35 -7.30 -3.54
N LYS A 101 -8.29 -7.06 -2.62
CA LYS A 101 -8.53 -7.92 -1.47
C LYS A 101 -8.99 -9.32 -1.86
N VAL A 102 -9.89 -9.42 -2.82
CA VAL A 102 -10.35 -10.70 -3.37
C VAL A 102 -9.19 -11.46 -4.02
N LEU A 103 -8.36 -10.77 -4.82
CA LEU A 103 -7.18 -11.37 -5.43
C LEU A 103 -6.18 -11.90 -4.39
N MET A 104 -6.00 -11.17 -3.30
CA MET A 104 -5.08 -11.54 -2.21
C MET A 104 -5.71 -12.52 -1.19
N PHE A 105 -7.00 -12.82 -1.32
CA PHE A 105 -7.75 -13.64 -0.35
C PHE A 105 -7.09 -15.00 -0.05
N PRO A 106 -6.69 -15.83 -1.04
CA PRO A 106 -6.13 -17.16 -0.75
C PRO A 106 -4.83 -17.08 0.05
N LEU A 107 -4.03 -16.05 -0.20
CA LEU A 107 -2.77 -15.84 0.49
C LEU A 107 -2.97 -15.34 1.92
N GLN A 108 -3.90 -14.41 2.11
CA GLN A 108 -4.26 -13.91 3.44
C GLN A 108 -4.95 -14.99 4.29
N HIS A 109 -5.77 -15.85 3.68
CA HIS A 109 -6.40 -16.97 4.38
C HIS A 109 -5.34 -17.94 4.93
N LYS A 110 -4.32 -18.31 4.15
CA LYS A 110 -3.20 -19.12 4.62
C LYS A 110 -2.47 -18.49 5.79
N SER A 111 -2.28 -17.17 5.74
CA SER A 111 -1.62 -16.43 6.82
C SER A 111 -2.45 -16.39 8.10
N PHE A 112 -3.76 -16.13 8.03
CA PHE A 112 -4.63 -16.17 9.19
C PHE A 112 -4.68 -17.57 9.82
N LYS A 113 -4.69 -18.63 9.00
CA LYS A 113 -4.57 -20.00 9.50
C LYS A 113 -3.27 -20.23 10.27
N SER A 114 -2.13 -19.78 9.72
CA SER A 114 -0.82 -19.87 10.38
C SER A 114 -0.78 -19.10 11.70
N MET A 115 -1.34 -17.87 11.72
CA MET A 115 -1.44 -17.08 12.95
C MET A 115 -2.26 -17.77 14.03
N ARG A 116 -3.38 -18.39 13.67
CA ARG A 116 -4.22 -19.14 14.61
C ARG A 116 -3.49 -20.37 15.17
N GLN A 117 -2.76 -21.10 14.32
CA GLN A 117 -1.93 -22.22 14.78
C GLN A 117 -0.85 -21.75 15.76
N MET A 118 -0.22 -20.61 15.50
CA MET A 118 0.72 -19.99 16.43
C MET A 118 0.05 -19.58 17.76
N GLN A 119 -1.18 -19.07 17.70
CA GLN A 119 -1.95 -18.73 18.90
C GLN A 119 -2.20 -19.97 19.79
N ALA A 120 -2.50 -21.11 19.20
CA ALA A 120 -2.69 -22.36 19.93
C ALA A 120 -1.42 -22.82 20.66
N LEU A 121 -0.23 -22.45 20.18
CA LEU A 121 1.06 -22.78 20.80
C LEU A 121 1.50 -21.80 21.88
N GLN A 122 0.77 -20.69 22.12
CA GLN A 122 1.14 -19.68 23.12
C GLN A 122 1.41 -20.23 24.53
N PRO A 123 0.60 -21.16 25.09
CA PRO A 123 0.86 -21.72 26.40
C PRO A 123 2.17 -22.50 26.47
N GLU A 124 2.55 -23.22 25.40
CA GLU A 124 3.84 -23.93 25.35
C GLU A 124 5.01 -22.97 25.17
N ILE A 125 4.85 -21.94 24.36
CA ILE A 125 5.85 -20.86 24.22
C ILE A 125 6.08 -20.15 25.56
N ALA A 126 5.02 -19.90 26.33
CA ALA A 126 5.14 -19.28 27.65
C ALA A 126 5.96 -20.16 28.63
N LYS A 127 5.72 -21.49 28.63
CA LYS A 127 6.52 -22.44 29.42
C LYS A 127 8.00 -22.46 29.02
N LEU A 128 8.28 -22.48 27.71
CA LEU A 128 9.66 -22.46 27.21
C LEU A 128 10.39 -21.17 27.62
N ARG A 129 9.72 -20.03 27.64
CA ARG A 129 10.30 -18.77 28.10
C ARG A 129 10.61 -18.76 29.58
N GLU A 130 9.74 -19.34 30.37
CA GLU A 130 9.98 -19.44 31.80
C GLU A 130 11.14 -20.37 32.10
N LEU A 131 11.23 -21.50 31.38
CA LEU A 131 12.29 -22.49 31.54
C LEU A 131 13.68 -21.99 31.11
N TYR A 132 13.74 -21.18 30.05
CA TYR A 132 15.01 -20.71 29.46
C TYR A 132 15.22 -19.19 29.62
N LYS A 133 14.69 -18.58 30.69
CA LYS A 133 14.80 -17.13 30.96
C LYS A 133 16.22 -16.58 30.78
N ASP A 134 17.23 -17.34 31.29
CA ASP A 134 18.63 -16.91 31.37
C ASP A 134 19.43 -17.31 30.12
N ASN A 135 18.84 -18.10 29.23
CA ASN A 135 19.54 -18.59 28.03
C ASN A 135 18.68 -18.34 26.76
N LYS A 136 18.80 -17.12 26.22
CA LYS A 136 18.04 -16.69 25.01
C LYS A 136 18.34 -17.55 23.78
N GLU A 137 19.56 -18.04 23.65
CA GLU A 137 19.95 -18.86 22.50
C GLU A 137 19.23 -20.21 22.52
N LYS A 138 19.26 -20.89 23.67
CA LYS A 138 18.56 -22.15 23.85
C LYS A 138 17.05 -21.98 23.76
N MET A 139 16.50 -20.89 24.29
CA MET A 139 15.10 -20.53 24.15
C MET A 139 14.70 -20.43 22.68
N ASN A 140 15.48 -19.73 21.84
CA ASN A 140 15.20 -19.60 20.42
C ASN A 140 15.30 -20.92 19.67
N GLN A 141 16.27 -21.77 20.01
CA GLN A 141 16.41 -23.11 19.43
C GLN A 141 15.20 -23.98 19.73
N GLU A 142 14.75 -24.01 21.00
CA GLU A 142 13.59 -24.80 21.42
C GLU A 142 12.29 -24.26 20.84
N MET A 143 12.13 -22.92 20.73
CA MET A 143 10.98 -22.35 20.03
C MET A 143 10.96 -22.75 18.56
N MET A 144 12.09 -22.74 17.86
CA MET A 144 12.15 -23.18 16.46
C MET A 144 11.87 -24.68 16.33
N ALA A 145 12.33 -25.49 17.28
CA ALA A 145 12.01 -26.93 17.34
C ALA A 145 10.51 -27.16 17.56
N LEU A 146 9.88 -26.38 18.45
CA LEU A 146 8.43 -26.40 18.70
C LEU A 146 7.66 -26.08 17.41
N TYR A 147 8.00 -25.00 16.72
CA TYR A 147 7.34 -24.64 15.45
C TYR A 147 7.48 -25.72 14.38
N ARG A 148 8.66 -26.34 14.27
CA ARG A 148 8.87 -27.47 13.34
C ARG A 148 8.03 -28.68 13.71
N ARG A 149 7.96 -29.04 15.00
CA ARG A 149 7.17 -30.17 15.51
C ARG A 149 5.69 -30.05 15.17
N PHE A 150 5.14 -28.83 15.23
CA PHE A 150 3.73 -28.57 14.94
C PHE A 150 3.49 -28.11 13.50
N ASN A 151 4.50 -28.14 12.62
CA ASN A 151 4.42 -27.67 11.23
C ASN A 151 3.86 -26.24 11.09
N VAL A 152 4.21 -25.36 12.02
CA VAL A 152 3.79 -23.95 12.01
C VAL A 152 4.92 -23.08 11.50
N ASN A 153 4.62 -22.25 10.51
CA ASN A 153 5.60 -21.28 9.97
C ASN A 153 5.41 -19.92 10.66
N PRO A 154 6.38 -19.48 11.50
CA PRO A 154 6.29 -18.18 12.17
C PRO A 154 6.29 -16.99 11.21
N ALA A 155 6.91 -17.12 10.02
CA ALA A 155 6.89 -16.09 9.00
C ALA A 155 5.52 -15.96 8.31
N GLY A 156 4.64 -16.94 8.42
CA GLY A 156 3.30 -16.90 7.86
C GLY A 156 2.44 -15.76 8.41
N GLY A 157 2.67 -15.35 9.66
CA GLY A 157 1.93 -14.26 10.30
C GLY A 157 2.26 -12.85 9.76
N CYS A 158 3.49 -12.61 9.34
CA CYS A 158 3.91 -11.30 8.81
C CYS A 158 3.73 -11.19 7.27
N LEU A 159 3.42 -12.29 6.60
CA LEU A 159 3.29 -12.34 5.15
C LEU A 159 2.27 -11.34 4.56
N PRO A 160 1.07 -11.13 5.16
CA PRO A 160 0.14 -10.11 4.67
C PRO A 160 0.74 -8.72 4.66
N MET A 161 1.49 -8.35 5.69
CA MET A 161 2.14 -7.05 5.81
C MET A 161 3.22 -6.85 4.73
N LEU A 162 4.03 -7.88 4.48
CA LEU A 162 5.08 -7.83 3.47
C LEU A 162 4.52 -7.66 2.06
N ILE A 163 3.39 -8.30 1.76
CA ILE A 163 2.74 -8.18 0.44
C ILE A 163 1.97 -6.86 0.33
N GLN A 164 1.41 -6.39 1.42
CA GLN A 164 0.68 -5.14 1.47
C GLN A 164 1.58 -3.93 1.20
N LEU A 165 2.86 -3.99 1.62
CA LEU A 165 3.79 -2.86 1.51
C LEU A 165 4.05 -2.42 0.05
N PRO A 166 4.36 -3.31 -0.91
CA PRO A 166 4.47 -2.95 -2.33
C PRO A 166 3.19 -2.35 -2.89
N ILE A 167 2.02 -2.92 -2.55
CA ILE A 167 0.72 -2.42 -3.01
C ILE A 167 0.47 -1.02 -2.43
N PHE A 168 0.76 -0.82 -1.15
CA PHE A 168 0.63 0.47 -0.49
C PHE A 168 1.51 1.54 -1.13
N ILE A 169 2.80 1.24 -1.36
CA ILE A 169 3.73 2.18 -1.98
C ILE A 169 3.28 2.52 -3.40
N ALA A 170 2.87 1.51 -4.18
CA ALA A 170 2.36 1.72 -5.53
C ALA A 170 1.09 2.58 -5.53
N PHE A 171 0.17 2.33 -4.60
CA PHE A 171 -1.07 3.11 -4.46
C PHE A 171 -0.78 4.54 -4.00
N TYR A 172 0.09 4.72 -3.02
CA TYR A 172 0.56 6.04 -2.57
C TYR A 172 1.15 6.86 -3.72
N ARG A 173 2.02 6.23 -4.52
CA ARG A 173 2.60 6.87 -5.70
C ARG A 173 1.54 7.18 -6.75
N ALA A 174 0.65 6.23 -7.06
CA ALA A 174 -0.43 6.42 -8.01
C ALA A 174 -1.32 7.60 -7.62
N LEU A 175 -1.78 7.66 -6.37
CA LEU A 175 -2.62 8.76 -5.88
C LEU A 175 -1.87 10.10 -5.80
N GLY A 176 -0.60 10.08 -5.41
CA GLY A 176 0.21 11.30 -5.32
C GLY A 176 0.50 11.95 -6.68
N TYR A 177 0.56 11.14 -7.75
CA TYR A 177 0.73 11.64 -9.12
C TYR A 177 -0.59 11.80 -9.89
N ALA A 178 -1.69 11.26 -9.37
CA ALA A 178 -3.00 11.34 -9.98
C ALA A 178 -3.58 12.76 -9.87
N ILE A 179 -3.30 13.60 -10.86
CA ILE A 179 -3.88 14.94 -10.92
C ILE A 179 -5.41 14.87 -11.04
N GLU A 180 -5.94 13.75 -11.52
CA GLU A 180 -7.35 13.45 -11.66
C GLU A 180 -8.10 13.39 -10.31
N LEU A 181 -7.40 13.13 -9.21
CA LEU A 181 -8.00 13.14 -7.86
C LEU A 181 -8.10 14.54 -7.26
N ARG A 182 -7.44 15.51 -7.87
CA ARG A 182 -7.40 16.86 -7.33
C ARG A 182 -8.78 17.51 -7.40
N GLN A 183 -9.26 18.02 -6.25
CA GLN A 183 -10.58 18.64 -6.10
C GLN A 183 -11.74 17.71 -6.49
N THR A 184 -11.55 16.38 -6.38
CA THR A 184 -12.64 15.43 -6.58
C THR A 184 -13.28 15.06 -5.26
N PRO A 185 -14.60 15.27 -5.12
CA PRO A 185 -15.33 14.93 -3.91
C PRO A 185 -15.58 13.43 -3.81
N PHE A 186 -15.68 12.94 -2.57
CA PHE A 186 -16.19 11.59 -2.29
C PHE A 186 -17.57 11.66 -1.67
N VAL A 187 -17.65 12.03 -0.39
CA VAL A 187 -18.91 12.21 0.34
C VAL A 187 -18.81 13.38 1.32
N TRP A 188 -19.90 14.10 1.52
CA TRP A 188 -20.08 15.16 2.53
C TRP A 188 -18.88 16.08 2.70
N TRP A 189 -18.06 15.83 3.72
CA TRP A 189 -16.92 16.67 4.08
C TRP A 189 -15.64 16.38 3.25
N LEU A 190 -15.53 15.22 2.63
CA LEU A 190 -14.38 14.87 1.78
C LEU A 190 -14.59 15.43 0.37
N GLN A 191 -14.24 16.70 0.20
CA GLN A 191 -14.40 17.43 -1.06
C GLN A 191 -13.16 17.36 -1.96
N ASP A 192 -12.03 16.91 -1.42
CA ASP A 192 -10.80 16.72 -2.17
C ASP A 192 -10.04 15.47 -1.66
N LEU A 193 -10.03 14.43 -2.47
CA LEU A 193 -9.33 13.18 -2.14
C LEU A 193 -7.81 13.29 -2.23
N SER A 194 -7.29 14.33 -2.88
CA SER A 194 -5.85 14.61 -2.96
C SER A 194 -5.33 15.43 -1.77
N ALA A 195 -6.20 16.06 -1.02
CA ALA A 195 -5.89 16.82 0.18
C ALA A 195 -6.09 15.99 1.45
N GLN A 196 -5.63 16.52 2.57
CA GLN A 196 -5.88 15.94 3.90
C GLN A 196 -7.37 16.04 4.26
N ASP A 197 -7.86 15.09 5.07
CA ASP A 197 -9.21 15.18 5.62
C ASP A 197 -9.32 16.39 6.57
N PRO A 198 -10.16 17.39 6.27
CA PRO A 198 -10.24 18.63 7.06
C PRO A 198 -10.72 18.42 8.49
N TYR A 199 -11.47 17.36 8.75
CA TYR A 199 -11.98 17.02 10.08
C TYR A 199 -11.26 15.85 10.74
N TYR A 200 -10.26 15.26 10.07
CA TYR A 200 -9.49 14.10 10.55
C TYR A 200 -10.33 12.86 10.90
N ILE A 201 -11.57 12.80 10.39
CA ILE A 201 -12.49 11.69 10.68
C ILE A 201 -11.93 10.39 10.11
N THR A 202 -11.49 10.40 8.84
CA THR A 202 -10.98 9.18 8.18
C THR A 202 -9.70 8.64 8.81
N PRO A 203 -8.68 9.44 9.20
CA PRO A 203 -7.52 8.93 9.93
C PRO A 203 -7.87 8.36 11.31
N ILE A 204 -8.80 8.98 12.04
CA ILE A 204 -9.22 8.48 13.34
C ILE A 204 -9.94 7.14 13.21
N LEU A 205 -10.88 7.02 12.26
CA LEU A 205 -11.55 5.74 11.96
C LEU A 205 -10.57 4.67 11.51
N MET A 206 -9.56 5.06 10.72
CA MET A 206 -8.48 4.16 10.31
C MET A 206 -7.69 3.65 11.52
N GLY A 207 -7.29 4.53 12.43
CA GLY A 207 -6.58 4.16 13.66
C GLY A 207 -7.42 3.25 14.56
N ALA A 208 -8.70 3.54 14.72
CA ALA A 208 -9.63 2.69 15.46
C ALA A 208 -9.78 1.30 14.83
N SER A 209 -9.88 1.23 13.49
CA SER A 209 -9.94 -0.04 12.76
C SER A 209 -8.63 -0.83 12.89
N MET A 210 -7.47 -0.18 12.87
CA MET A 210 -6.17 -0.82 13.11
C MET A 210 -6.09 -1.41 14.52
N TRP A 211 -6.50 -0.64 15.53
CA TRP A 211 -6.53 -1.10 16.91
C TRP A 211 -7.44 -2.32 17.10
N LEU A 212 -8.64 -2.28 16.49
CA LEU A 212 -9.57 -3.42 16.51
C LEU A 212 -8.96 -4.66 15.83
N SER A 213 -8.39 -4.50 14.64
CA SER A 213 -7.71 -5.57 13.92
C SER A 213 -6.57 -6.17 14.74
N GLN A 214 -5.83 -5.33 15.44
CA GLN A 214 -4.72 -5.77 16.27
C GLN A 214 -5.18 -6.55 17.50
N LYS A 215 -6.27 -6.15 18.16
CA LYS A 215 -6.86 -6.92 19.26
C LYS A 215 -7.33 -8.31 18.84
N MET A 216 -7.73 -8.46 17.58
CA MET A 216 -8.14 -9.75 17.02
C MET A 216 -6.94 -10.60 16.58
N THR A 217 -5.77 -10.00 16.40
CA THR A 217 -4.55 -10.68 15.98
C THR A 217 -3.76 -11.10 17.21
N PRO A 218 -3.46 -12.40 17.38
CA PRO A 218 -2.68 -12.86 18.51
C PRO A 218 -1.27 -12.27 18.47
N THR A 219 -0.85 -11.70 19.60
CA THR A 219 0.53 -11.24 19.77
C THR A 219 1.42 -12.44 19.95
N THR A 220 2.33 -12.65 19.00
CA THR A 220 3.32 -13.71 19.09
C THR A 220 4.47 -13.24 19.98
N GLY A 221 4.44 -13.64 21.17
CA GLY A 221 5.60 -14.04 21.94
C GLY A 221 6.34 -12.99 22.74
N ASP A 222 7.04 -12.03 22.21
CA ASP A 222 7.89 -11.13 22.99
C ASP A 222 7.05 -9.96 23.57
N PRO A 223 7.10 -9.73 24.90
CA PRO A 223 6.40 -8.59 25.54
C PRO A 223 6.80 -7.23 24.94
N THR A 224 8.07 -7.08 24.54
CA THR A 224 8.56 -5.86 23.90
C THR A 224 7.94 -5.67 22.52
N GLN A 225 7.87 -6.73 21.73
CA GLN A 225 7.20 -6.72 20.42
C GLN A 225 5.71 -6.45 20.56
N ALA A 226 5.04 -7.06 21.54
CA ALA A 226 3.63 -6.83 21.82
C ALA A 226 3.36 -5.36 22.16
N LYS A 227 4.23 -4.72 22.96
CA LYS A 227 4.13 -3.30 23.32
C LYS A 227 4.33 -2.39 22.10
N ILE A 228 5.34 -2.66 21.27
CA ILE A 228 5.59 -1.89 20.04
C ILE A 228 4.40 -2.02 19.11
N MET A 229 3.91 -3.24 18.86
CA MET A 229 2.73 -3.46 18.04
C MET A 229 1.49 -2.73 18.61
N GLY A 230 1.31 -2.72 19.94
CA GLY A 230 0.21 -2.01 20.60
C GLY A 230 0.22 -0.50 20.35
N MET A 231 1.40 0.11 20.17
CA MET A 231 1.55 1.53 19.89
C MET A 231 1.37 1.88 18.39
N MET A 232 1.52 0.90 17.50
CA MET A 232 1.46 1.14 16.05
C MET A 232 0.18 1.84 15.57
N PRO A 233 -1.04 1.49 16.00
CA PRO A 233 -2.25 2.19 15.59
C PRO A 233 -2.21 3.69 15.92
N ILE A 234 -1.65 4.04 17.07
CA ILE A 234 -1.55 5.44 17.51
C ILE A 234 -0.54 6.18 16.61
N ILE A 235 0.65 5.61 16.43
CA ILE A 235 1.70 6.20 15.58
C ILE A 235 1.19 6.39 14.15
N PHE A 236 0.55 5.37 13.59
CA PHE A 236 -0.01 5.46 12.23
C PHE A 236 -1.14 6.47 12.13
N THR A 237 -2.02 6.59 13.14
CA THR A 237 -3.05 7.62 13.15
C THR A 237 -2.44 9.00 13.02
N PHE A 238 -1.45 9.34 13.85
CA PHE A 238 -0.76 10.63 13.77
C PHE A 238 -0.06 10.85 12.43
N LEU A 239 0.62 9.83 11.91
CA LEU A 239 1.28 9.89 10.62
C LEU A 239 0.28 10.18 9.49
N PHE A 240 -0.86 9.51 9.49
CA PHE A 240 -1.88 9.62 8.44
C PHE A 240 -2.74 10.88 8.50
N LEU A 241 -2.65 11.68 9.57
CA LEU A 241 -3.25 13.02 9.61
C LEU A 241 -2.73 13.93 8.48
N SER A 242 -1.49 13.70 8.05
CA SER A 242 -0.83 14.50 7.01
C SER A 242 -0.97 13.92 5.58
N PHE A 243 -1.63 12.77 5.45
CA PHE A 243 -1.75 12.10 4.15
C PHE A 243 -3.03 12.47 3.40
N PRO A 244 -3.03 12.37 2.05
CA PRO A 244 -4.23 12.58 1.24
C PRO A 244 -5.37 11.66 1.66
N ALA A 245 -6.59 12.20 1.71
CA ALA A 245 -7.79 11.49 2.16
C ALA A 245 -8.07 10.22 1.33
N GLY A 246 -7.78 10.22 0.04
CA GLY A 246 -7.90 9.03 -0.82
C GLY A 246 -7.03 7.86 -0.38
N LEU A 247 -5.81 8.13 0.11
CA LEU A 247 -4.92 7.09 0.64
C LEU A 247 -5.42 6.55 1.98
N VAL A 248 -5.88 7.45 2.85
CA VAL A 248 -6.46 7.07 4.14
C VAL A 248 -7.72 6.22 3.94
N LEU A 249 -8.57 6.60 2.97
CA LEU A 249 -9.77 5.86 2.59
C LEU A 249 -9.43 4.44 2.10
N TYR A 250 -8.41 4.31 1.23
CA TYR A 250 -7.90 3.01 0.83
C TYR A 250 -7.48 2.15 2.03
N TRP A 251 -6.68 2.73 2.96
CA TRP A 251 -6.18 1.99 4.11
C TRP A 251 -7.29 1.58 5.07
N LEU A 252 -8.22 2.50 5.38
CA LEU A 252 -9.40 2.24 6.20
C LEU A 252 -10.23 1.09 5.61
N THR A 253 -10.52 1.16 4.31
CA THR A 253 -11.29 0.12 3.61
C THR A 253 -10.57 -1.24 3.67
N ASN A 254 -9.26 -1.25 3.41
CA ASN A 254 -8.46 -2.46 3.50
C ASN A 254 -8.46 -3.07 4.92
N ASN A 255 -8.41 -2.24 5.96
CA ASN A 255 -8.49 -2.70 7.35
C ASN A 255 -9.86 -3.29 7.68
N ILE A 256 -10.95 -2.62 7.29
CA ILE A 256 -12.31 -3.12 7.49
C ILE A 256 -12.49 -4.48 6.81
N LEU A 257 -12.07 -4.60 5.55
CA LEU A 257 -12.13 -5.86 4.81
C LEU A 257 -11.25 -6.95 5.45
N SER A 258 -10.10 -6.59 6.03
CA SER A 258 -9.24 -7.52 6.77
C SER A 258 -9.93 -8.04 8.02
N ILE A 259 -10.59 -7.17 8.78
CA ILE A 259 -11.35 -7.55 9.97
C ILE A 259 -12.48 -8.52 9.59
N VAL A 260 -13.26 -8.19 8.57
CA VAL A 260 -14.34 -9.06 8.06
C VAL A 260 -13.78 -10.41 7.64
N GLN A 261 -12.71 -10.43 6.86
CA GLN A 261 -12.05 -11.66 6.44
C GLN A 261 -11.56 -12.49 7.63
N GLN A 262 -10.97 -11.87 8.63
CA GLN A 262 -10.47 -12.52 9.84
C GLN A 262 -11.61 -13.13 10.66
N VAL A 263 -12.72 -12.42 10.83
CA VAL A 263 -13.92 -12.95 11.51
C VAL A 263 -14.47 -14.17 10.81
N ILE A 264 -14.64 -14.09 9.48
CA ILE A 264 -15.14 -15.21 8.67
C ILE A 264 -14.19 -16.43 8.79
N THR A 265 -12.89 -16.19 8.62
CA THR A 265 -11.89 -17.26 8.70
C THR A 265 -11.86 -17.91 10.09
N ASN A 266 -11.92 -17.11 11.16
CA ASN A 266 -11.92 -17.61 12.52
C ASN A 266 -13.17 -18.47 12.81
N ARG A 267 -14.36 -18.03 12.39
CA ARG A 267 -15.61 -18.80 12.54
C ARG A 267 -15.54 -20.13 11.78
N TYR A 268 -15.07 -20.11 10.54
CA TYR A 268 -14.91 -21.29 9.72
C TYR A 268 -13.96 -22.32 10.35
N LEU A 269 -12.80 -21.88 10.83
CA LEU A 269 -11.80 -22.75 11.46
C LEU A 269 -12.31 -23.31 12.81
N SER A 270 -13.03 -22.50 13.63
CA SER A 270 -13.65 -22.99 14.87
C SER A 270 -14.70 -24.08 14.61
N GLY A 271 -15.51 -23.91 13.57
CA GLY A 271 -16.47 -24.92 13.17
C GLY A 271 -15.82 -26.23 12.74
N GLN A 272 -14.70 -26.19 12.02
CA GLN A 272 -13.95 -27.38 11.64
C GLN A 272 -13.32 -28.09 12.84
N GLU A 273 -12.82 -27.38 13.83
CA GLU A 273 -12.25 -27.93 15.05
C GLU A 273 -13.32 -28.60 15.90
N ALA A 274 -14.49 -27.98 16.07
CA ALA A 274 -15.63 -28.55 16.77
C ALA A 274 -16.13 -29.82 16.09
N ALA A 275 -16.24 -29.82 14.75
CA ALA A 275 -16.65 -31.01 14.00
C ALA A 275 -15.65 -32.20 14.13
N LYS A 276 -14.33 -31.88 14.14
CA LYS A 276 -13.29 -32.89 14.36
C LYS A 276 -13.30 -33.45 15.78
N ALA A 277 -13.54 -32.62 16.79
CA ALA A 277 -13.65 -33.05 18.18
C ALA A 277 -14.85 -34.00 18.36
N ALA A 278 -16.02 -33.62 17.85
CA ALA A 278 -17.22 -34.49 17.90
C ALA A 278 -17.03 -35.82 17.16
N ALA A 279 -16.30 -35.81 16.02
CA ALA A 279 -15.98 -37.05 15.31
C ALA A 279 -14.96 -37.96 16.03
N ALA A 280 -14.14 -37.37 16.92
CA ALA A 280 -13.18 -38.13 17.74
C ALA A 280 -13.83 -38.74 18.99
N GLU A 281 -14.82 -38.06 19.58
CA GLU A 281 -15.59 -38.56 20.75
C GLU A 281 -16.63 -39.61 20.36
N GLY A 282 -17.04 -39.70 19.10
CA GLY A 282 -18.00 -40.68 18.58
C GLY A 282 -17.37 -42.00 18.13
N LYS A 283 -16.05 -42.18 18.31
CA LYS A 283 -15.30 -43.43 18.08
C LYS A 283 -14.83 -44.04 19.38
#